data_d3ca6750b92917d026ec65f276cd8e7a
#
_entry.id   d3ca6750b92917d026ec65f276cd8e7a
#
_cell.length_a   1.000
_cell.length_b   1.000
_cell.length_c   1.000
_cell.angle_alpha   90.00
_cell.angle_beta   90.00
_cell.angle_gamma   90.00
#
_symmetry.space_group_name_H-M   'P 1'
#
loop_
_entity.id
_entity.type
_entity.pdbx_description
1 polymer ?
#
loop_
_entity_poly.entity_id
_entity_poly.type
_entity_poly.pdbx_seq_one_letter_code
_entity_poly.pdbx_strand_id
1 'polypeptide(L)'
;VGASGLWQFMPATGRHYGLEKTPLYDGRHDVAAATDAALNYLEYLHRLFGDWSLALAAYNWGEGNVGRAINRARAQGLEPTYENLRMPNETRNYVPKLLAVRNLVNNPQAFGMNLSDIDNKPYFKAVNIDKPADVAAITRLANISESEFLALNPAYSAPVFIPKNNRKLLLPVTAAATFEKNYRNASPDTLLSWDVYTPFSTTSLSSIAAETGM
;
A
#
# COMPACT_ATOMS: atom_id res chain seq x y z
N VAL A 1 1.42 8.76 16.11
CA VAL A 1 0.67 8.06 15.07
C VAL A 1 1.38 8.29 13.76
N GLY A 2 1.57 7.29 12.92
CA GLY A 2 2.32 7.37 11.66
C GLY A 2 1.96 6.23 10.70
N ALA A 3 0.96 5.41 11.08
CA ALA A 3 0.41 4.38 10.22
C ALA A 3 -0.27 5.01 9.00
N SER A 4 -0.12 4.41 7.82
CA SER A 4 -0.64 4.96 6.57
C SER A 4 -0.96 3.87 5.55
N GLY A 5 -1.80 4.21 4.57
CA GLY A 5 -2.24 3.33 3.51
C GLY A 5 -3.34 2.36 3.90
N LEU A 6 -3.78 1.53 2.95
CA LEU A 6 -4.85 0.54 3.14
C LEU A 6 -4.56 -0.42 4.31
N TRP A 7 -3.31 -0.85 4.44
CA TRP A 7 -2.85 -1.80 5.43
C TRP A 7 -2.30 -1.18 6.72
N GLN A 8 -2.34 0.15 6.85
CA GLN A 8 -1.93 0.91 8.04
C GLN A 8 -0.51 0.57 8.53
N PHE A 9 0.44 0.44 7.61
CA PHE A 9 1.83 0.20 7.97
C PHE A 9 2.44 1.39 8.74
N MET A 10 3.05 1.09 9.87
CA MET A 10 3.99 2.02 10.52
C MET A 10 5.24 2.21 9.65
N PRO A 11 5.87 3.41 9.66
CA PRO A 11 7.02 3.68 8.79
C PRO A 11 8.17 2.68 8.94
N ALA A 12 8.48 2.23 10.15
CA ALA A 12 9.54 1.27 10.41
C ALA A 12 9.20 -0.11 9.85
N THR A 13 7.98 -0.60 10.11
CA THR A 13 7.49 -1.89 9.61
C THR A 13 7.38 -1.87 8.09
N GLY A 14 6.86 -0.78 7.50
CA GLY A 14 6.79 -0.62 6.04
C GLY A 14 8.18 -0.74 5.40
N ARG A 15 9.19 -0.04 5.93
CA ARG A 15 10.57 -0.16 5.42
C ARG A 15 11.13 -1.57 5.55
N HIS A 16 10.86 -2.26 6.65
CA HIS A 16 11.30 -3.64 6.86
C HIS A 16 10.74 -4.58 5.78
N TYR A 17 9.52 -4.34 5.33
CA TYR A 17 8.86 -5.09 4.26
C TYR A 17 9.02 -4.47 2.86
N GLY A 18 10.01 -3.58 2.68
CA GLY A 18 10.37 -3.03 1.37
C GLY A 18 9.48 -1.91 0.85
N LEU A 19 8.59 -1.36 1.69
CA LEU A 19 7.75 -0.23 1.32
C LEU A 19 8.56 1.07 1.44
N GLU A 20 9.10 1.51 0.31
CA GLU A 20 9.91 2.72 0.21
C GLU A 20 9.06 3.97 0.50
N LYS A 21 9.65 4.95 1.14
CA LYS A 21 9.08 6.29 1.28
C LYS A 21 10.08 7.34 0.81
N THR A 22 9.68 8.14 -0.16
CA THR A 22 10.40 9.31 -0.68
C THR A 22 9.46 10.52 -0.70
N PRO A 23 9.93 11.74 -1.02
CA PRO A 23 9.03 12.89 -1.22
C PRO A 23 7.99 12.67 -2.33
N LEU A 24 8.28 11.83 -3.33
CA LEU A 24 7.45 11.62 -4.52
C LEU A 24 6.64 10.32 -4.48
N TYR A 25 6.92 9.43 -3.52
CA TYR A 25 6.31 8.10 -3.46
C TYR A 25 6.28 7.56 -2.04
N ASP A 26 5.12 7.04 -1.61
CA ASP A 26 4.99 6.30 -0.35
C ASP A 26 4.40 4.92 -0.64
N GLY A 27 5.25 3.89 -0.62
CA GLY A 27 4.88 2.50 -0.92
C GLY A 27 3.82 1.90 0.00
N ARG A 28 3.54 2.54 1.15
CA ARG A 28 2.45 2.12 2.04
C ARG A 28 1.06 2.40 1.45
N HIS A 29 1.00 3.28 0.45
CA HIS A 29 -0.19 3.56 -0.35
C HIS A 29 -0.25 2.78 -1.65
N ASP A 30 0.84 2.11 -2.06
CA ASP A 30 0.82 1.21 -3.22
C ASP A 30 -0.01 -0.03 -2.89
N VAL A 31 -1.15 -0.17 -3.57
CA VAL A 31 -2.14 -1.22 -3.26
C VAL A 31 -1.53 -2.62 -3.41
N ALA A 32 -0.77 -2.85 -4.46
CA ALA A 32 -0.16 -4.15 -4.73
C ALA A 32 1.01 -4.43 -3.77
N ALA A 33 1.98 -3.50 -3.70
CA ALA A 33 3.17 -3.66 -2.86
C ALA A 33 2.81 -3.76 -1.36
N ALA A 34 1.88 -2.90 -0.88
CA ALA A 34 1.45 -2.94 0.52
C ALA A 34 0.64 -4.20 0.85
N THR A 35 -0.13 -4.75 -0.11
CA THR A 35 -0.84 -6.01 0.10
C THR A 35 0.14 -7.18 0.19
N ASP A 36 1.10 -7.29 -0.71
CA ASP A 36 2.15 -8.33 -0.64
C ASP A 36 2.93 -8.23 0.68
N ALA A 37 3.30 -7.03 1.09
CA ALA A 37 3.97 -6.79 2.37
C ALA A 37 3.13 -7.21 3.57
N ALA A 38 1.82 -6.92 3.56
CA ALA A 38 0.90 -7.27 4.64
C ALA A 38 0.70 -8.78 4.74
N LEU A 39 0.55 -9.48 3.61
CA LEU A 39 0.42 -10.93 3.59
C LEU A 39 1.69 -11.61 4.12
N ASN A 40 2.87 -11.16 3.70
CA ASN A 40 4.15 -11.66 4.19
C ASN A 40 4.32 -11.42 5.71
N TYR A 41 3.90 -10.24 6.20
CA TYR A 41 3.96 -9.93 7.62
C TYR A 41 2.99 -10.78 8.44
N LEU A 42 1.75 -10.94 7.98
CA LEU A 42 0.75 -11.80 8.63
C LEU A 42 1.20 -13.26 8.67
N GLU A 43 1.81 -13.76 7.59
CA GLU A 43 2.36 -15.11 7.55
C GLU A 43 3.53 -15.28 8.51
N TYR A 44 4.44 -14.31 8.61
CA TYR A 44 5.50 -14.28 9.60
C TYR A 44 4.94 -14.33 11.03
N LEU A 45 3.94 -13.50 11.34
CA LEU A 45 3.31 -13.45 12.66
C LEU A 45 2.61 -14.76 12.99
N HIS A 46 1.95 -15.38 12.03
CA HIS A 46 1.33 -16.69 12.22
C HIS A 46 2.38 -17.78 12.49
N ARG A 47 3.49 -17.81 11.77
CA ARG A 47 4.61 -18.74 12.08
C ARG A 47 5.19 -18.49 13.48
N LEU A 48 5.25 -17.23 13.91
CA LEU A 48 5.82 -16.86 15.21
C LEU A 48 4.94 -17.31 16.40
N PHE A 49 3.61 -17.18 16.28
CA PHE A 49 2.69 -17.41 17.37
C PHE A 49 1.88 -18.72 17.25
N GLY A 50 1.84 -19.36 16.08
CA GLY A 50 1.11 -20.60 15.84
C GLY A 50 -0.41 -20.49 15.83
N ASP A 51 -0.96 -19.27 16.00
CA ASP A 51 -2.38 -18.99 16.09
C ASP A 51 -2.73 -17.70 15.35
N TRP A 52 -3.82 -17.73 14.55
CA TRP A 52 -4.24 -16.59 13.76
C TRP A 52 -4.77 -15.42 14.59
N SER A 53 -5.44 -15.68 15.70
CA SER A 53 -5.95 -14.61 16.56
C SER A 53 -4.79 -13.84 17.21
N LEU A 54 -3.75 -14.57 17.65
CA LEU A 54 -2.52 -13.97 18.17
C LEU A 54 -1.72 -13.25 17.07
N ALA A 55 -1.67 -13.79 15.86
CA ALA A 55 -1.04 -13.12 14.71
C ALA A 55 -1.73 -11.80 14.37
N LEU A 56 -3.06 -11.79 14.32
CA LEU A 56 -3.86 -10.58 14.08
C LEU A 56 -3.72 -9.56 15.22
N ALA A 57 -3.68 -10.04 16.47
CA ALA A 57 -3.38 -9.17 17.62
C ALA A 57 -1.99 -8.53 17.51
N ALA A 58 -1.00 -9.30 17.04
CA ALA A 58 0.36 -8.81 16.84
C ALA A 58 0.47 -7.84 15.66
N TYR A 59 -0.29 -8.04 14.59
CA TYR A 59 -0.39 -7.10 13.49
C TYR A 59 -0.89 -5.72 13.96
N ASN A 60 -1.92 -5.70 14.83
CA ASN A 60 -2.51 -4.48 15.38
C ASN A 60 -1.65 -3.83 16.48
N TRP A 61 -1.05 -4.64 17.38
CA TRP A 61 -0.39 -4.13 18.59
C TRP A 61 1.14 -4.26 18.57
N GLY A 62 1.68 -5.01 17.64
CA GLY A 62 3.09 -5.33 17.51
C GLY A 62 3.47 -6.65 18.20
N GLU A 63 4.31 -7.44 17.54
CA GLU A 63 4.74 -8.76 17.97
C GLU A 63 5.45 -8.75 19.34
N GLY A 64 6.25 -7.71 19.62
CA GLY A 64 6.93 -7.58 20.89
C GLY A 64 5.97 -7.38 22.07
N ASN A 65 4.83 -6.70 21.86
CA ASN A 65 3.81 -6.51 22.89
C ASN A 65 3.07 -7.82 23.17
N VAL A 66 2.68 -8.54 22.11
CA VAL A 66 2.01 -9.86 22.24
C VAL A 66 2.94 -10.86 22.91
N GLY A 67 4.22 -10.93 22.50
CA GLY A 67 5.21 -11.78 23.15
C GLY A 67 5.35 -11.51 24.67
N ARG A 68 5.40 -10.25 25.07
CA ARG A 68 5.41 -9.87 26.51
C ARG A 68 4.11 -10.27 27.23
N ALA A 69 2.97 -10.15 26.56
CA ALA A 69 1.69 -10.56 27.14
C ALA A 69 1.61 -12.08 27.33
N ILE A 70 2.09 -12.86 26.35
CA ILE A 70 2.21 -14.32 26.42
C ILE A 70 3.07 -14.74 27.63
N ASN A 71 4.26 -14.13 27.79
CA ASN A 71 5.15 -14.45 28.91
C ASN A 71 4.51 -14.12 30.26
N ARG A 72 3.75 -13.03 30.36
CA ARG A 72 2.99 -12.68 31.57
C ARG A 72 1.87 -13.67 31.88
N ALA A 73 1.12 -14.12 30.88
CA ALA A 73 0.08 -15.11 31.06
C ALA A 73 0.67 -16.44 31.58
N ARG A 74 1.75 -16.92 30.96
CA ARG A 74 2.47 -18.13 31.40
C ARG A 74 3.00 -18.02 32.84
N ALA A 75 3.55 -16.87 33.22
CA ALA A 75 4.03 -16.62 34.59
C ALA A 75 2.89 -16.64 35.64
N GLN A 76 1.64 -16.43 35.19
CA GLN A 76 0.43 -16.53 36.04
C GLN A 76 -0.22 -17.92 35.98
N GLY A 77 0.39 -18.90 35.29
CA GLY A 77 -0.17 -20.24 35.11
C GLY A 77 -1.35 -20.29 34.13
N LEU A 78 -1.53 -19.24 33.32
CA LEU A 78 -2.60 -19.17 32.34
C LEU A 78 -2.09 -19.66 30.97
N GLU A 79 -2.95 -20.36 30.23
CA GLU A 79 -2.70 -20.68 28.83
C GLU A 79 -2.69 -19.39 28.00
N PRO A 80 -1.70 -19.15 27.15
CA PRO A 80 -1.53 -17.88 26.42
C PRO A 80 -2.41 -17.81 25.18
N THR A 81 -3.73 -17.99 25.34
CA THR A 81 -4.72 -17.79 24.27
C THR A 81 -5.07 -16.32 24.10
N TYR A 82 -5.65 -15.95 22.96
CA TYR A 82 -6.09 -14.58 22.68
C TYR A 82 -6.97 -14.02 23.81
N GLU A 83 -7.88 -14.84 24.35
CA GLU A 83 -8.83 -14.47 25.41
C GLU A 83 -8.13 -14.19 26.75
N ASN A 84 -7.07 -14.93 27.03
CA ASN A 84 -6.33 -14.85 28.30
C ASN A 84 -5.27 -13.76 28.33
N LEU A 85 -4.92 -13.19 27.17
CA LEU A 85 -3.93 -12.13 27.13
C LEU A 85 -4.49 -10.79 27.60
N ARG A 86 -3.71 -10.10 28.42
CA ARG A 86 -3.98 -8.72 28.80
C ARG A 86 -3.46 -7.77 27.73
N MET A 87 -4.36 -7.20 26.96
CA MET A 87 -4.07 -6.32 25.84
C MET A 87 -4.99 -5.08 25.83
N PRO A 88 -4.65 -4.00 25.10
CA PRO A 88 -5.50 -2.82 24.95
C PRO A 88 -6.88 -3.16 24.38
N ASN A 89 -7.88 -2.34 24.71
CA ASN A 89 -9.25 -2.54 24.21
C ASN A 89 -9.34 -2.53 22.67
N GLU A 90 -8.51 -1.74 21.99
CA GLU A 90 -8.45 -1.74 20.53
C GLU A 90 -8.08 -3.13 20.01
N THR A 91 -6.97 -3.69 20.51
CA THR A 91 -6.49 -5.01 20.09
C THR A 91 -7.45 -6.13 20.49
N ARG A 92 -8.00 -6.05 21.73
CA ARG A 92 -9.00 -7.02 22.23
C ARG A 92 -10.26 -7.07 21.39
N ASN A 93 -10.62 -5.98 20.75
CA ASN A 93 -11.80 -5.90 19.86
C ASN A 93 -11.47 -6.08 18.38
N TYR A 94 -10.18 -6.14 18.00
CA TYR A 94 -9.76 -6.19 16.60
C TYR A 94 -10.23 -7.47 15.92
N VAL A 95 -9.92 -8.63 16.48
CA VAL A 95 -10.34 -9.93 15.91
C VAL A 95 -11.86 -10.11 15.91
N PRO A 96 -12.59 -9.84 17.02
CA PRO A 96 -14.05 -9.88 17.01
C PRO A 96 -14.67 -8.97 15.95
N LYS A 97 -14.17 -7.75 15.75
CA LYS A 97 -14.64 -6.84 14.70
C LYS A 97 -14.39 -7.39 13.30
N LEU A 98 -13.19 -7.95 13.06
CA LEU A 98 -12.87 -8.58 11.78
C LEU A 98 -13.82 -9.73 11.46
N LEU A 99 -14.09 -10.60 12.43
CA LEU A 99 -15.02 -11.71 12.28
C LEU A 99 -16.47 -11.24 12.07
N ALA A 100 -16.89 -10.17 12.74
CA ALA A 100 -18.20 -9.56 12.54
C ALA A 100 -18.35 -9.02 11.11
N VAL A 101 -17.35 -8.29 10.60
CA VAL A 101 -17.33 -7.79 9.21
C VAL A 101 -17.35 -8.96 8.21
N ARG A 102 -16.55 -10.01 8.46
CA ARG A 102 -16.57 -11.22 7.63
C ARG A 102 -17.99 -11.84 7.57
N ASN A 103 -18.67 -11.94 8.71
CA ASN A 103 -20.03 -12.50 8.76
C ASN A 103 -21.05 -11.61 8.03
N LEU A 104 -20.92 -10.28 8.16
CA LEU A 104 -21.74 -9.31 7.41
C LEU A 104 -21.57 -9.47 5.90
N VAL A 105 -20.33 -9.61 5.42
CA VAL A 105 -20.05 -9.77 3.98
C VAL A 105 -20.51 -11.13 3.46
N ASN A 106 -20.33 -12.21 4.25
CA ASN A 106 -20.71 -13.55 3.84
C ASN A 106 -22.23 -13.78 3.82
N ASN A 107 -22.97 -13.09 4.68
CA ASN A 107 -24.43 -13.22 4.75
C ASN A 107 -25.09 -11.85 5.05
N PRO A 108 -25.01 -10.89 4.12
CA PRO A 108 -25.49 -9.53 4.35
C PRO A 108 -27.00 -9.47 4.64
N GLN A 109 -27.79 -10.35 4.01
CA GLN A 109 -29.25 -10.38 4.16
C GLN A 109 -29.69 -10.72 5.58
N ALA A 110 -28.93 -11.56 6.31
CA ALA A 110 -29.21 -11.86 7.72
C ALA A 110 -29.11 -10.63 8.63
N PHE A 111 -28.45 -9.57 8.15
CA PHE A 111 -28.24 -8.29 8.86
C PHE A 111 -29.04 -7.14 8.23
N GLY A 112 -30.00 -7.45 7.35
CA GLY A 112 -30.81 -6.45 6.66
C GLY A 112 -30.03 -5.60 5.64
N MET A 113 -28.86 -6.07 5.18
CA MET A 113 -28.00 -5.38 4.23
C MET A 113 -28.16 -5.99 2.82
N ASN A 114 -28.06 -5.15 1.81
CA ASN A 114 -27.95 -5.55 0.42
C ASN A 114 -26.64 -5.04 -0.14
N LEU A 115 -25.70 -5.92 -0.45
CA LEU A 115 -24.44 -5.58 -1.10
C LEU A 115 -24.60 -5.76 -2.61
N SER A 116 -24.09 -4.79 -3.37
CA SER A 116 -24.04 -4.91 -4.83
C SER A 116 -23.11 -6.05 -5.24
N ASP A 117 -23.48 -6.79 -6.26
CA ASP A 117 -22.62 -7.79 -6.84
C ASP A 117 -21.37 -7.15 -7.43
N ILE A 118 -20.23 -7.73 -7.12
CA ILE A 118 -18.94 -7.34 -7.68
C ILE A 118 -18.40 -8.53 -8.47
N ASP A 119 -18.15 -8.32 -9.76
CA ASP A 119 -17.55 -9.35 -10.62
C ASP A 119 -16.21 -9.83 -10.04
N ASN A 120 -16.01 -11.14 -9.94
CA ASN A 120 -14.72 -11.72 -9.56
C ASN A 120 -13.75 -11.70 -10.75
N LYS A 121 -13.42 -10.49 -11.20
CA LYS A 121 -12.49 -10.22 -12.30
C LYS A 121 -11.50 -9.14 -11.87
N PRO A 122 -10.24 -9.19 -12.36
CA PRO A 122 -9.30 -8.10 -12.13
C PRO A 122 -9.84 -6.79 -12.70
N TYR A 123 -9.91 -5.74 -11.87
CA TYR A 123 -10.24 -4.40 -12.33
C TYR A 123 -9.04 -3.69 -12.95
N PHE A 124 -7.84 -3.94 -12.44
CA PHE A 124 -6.61 -3.34 -12.90
C PHE A 124 -5.55 -4.37 -13.28
N LYS A 125 -4.60 -3.92 -14.09
CA LYS A 125 -3.40 -4.65 -14.48
C LYS A 125 -2.16 -3.79 -14.15
N ALA A 126 -1.11 -4.43 -13.65
CA ALA A 126 0.19 -3.79 -13.51
C ALA A 126 0.88 -3.70 -14.85
N VAL A 127 1.31 -2.49 -15.24
CA VAL A 127 2.11 -2.23 -16.42
C VAL A 127 3.48 -1.68 -16.03
N ASN A 128 4.49 -2.01 -16.82
CA ASN A 128 5.85 -1.52 -16.63
C ASN A 128 6.13 -0.38 -17.59
N ILE A 129 6.78 0.67 -17.10
CA ILE A 129 7.38 1.71 -17.92
C ILE A 129 8.86 1.85 -17.52
N ASP A 130 9.71 2.12 -18.49
CA ASP A 130 11.17 2.21 -18.35
C ASP A 130 11.68 3.66 -18.37
N LYS A 131 10.80 4.61 -18.72
CA LYS A 131 11.12 6.04 -18.77
C LYS A 131 10.24 6.82 -17.80
N PRO A 132 10.77 7.90 -17.19
CA PRO A 132 9.92 8.83 -16.44
C PRO A 132 8.79 9.37 -17.32
N ALA A 133 7.61 9.49 -16.74
CA ALA A 133 6.45 10.04 -17.45
C ALA A 133 5.58 10.84 -16.46
N ASP A 134 5.02 11.95 -16.92
CA ASP A 134 4.08 12.67 -16.09
C ASP A 134 2.68 12.03 -16.09
N VAL A 135 1.90 12.32 -15.07
CA VAL A 135 0.55 11.76 -14.90
C VAL A 135 -0.33 12.14 -16.09
N ALA A 136 -0.20 13.37 -16.62
CA ALA A 136 -0.97 13.82 -17.77
C ALA A 136 -0.63 13.04 -19.06
N ALA A 137 0.65 12.70 -19.28
CA ALA A 137 1.06 11.85 -20.38
C ALA A 137 0.53 10.42 -20.22
N ILE A 138 0.66 9.83 -19.01
CA ILE A 138 0.17 8.48 -18.72
C ILE A 138 -1.34 8.39 -18.96
N THR A 139 -2.13 9.31 -18.41
CA THR A 139 -3.59 9.30 -18.53
C THR A 139 -4.05 9.53 -19.95
N ARG A 140 -3.38 10.41 -20.71
CA ARG A 140 -3.62 10.61 -22.14
C ARG A 140 -3.32 9.34 -22.94
N LEU A 141 -2.18 8.68 -22.71
CA LEU A 141 -1.80 7.46 -23.43
C LEU A 141 -2.71 6.28 -23.08
N ALA A 142 -3.24 6.23 -21.87
CA ALA A 142 -4.17 5.21 -21.40
C ALA A 142 -5.64 5.51 -21.77
N ASN A 143 -5.93 6.76 -22.14
CA ASN A 143 -7.30 7.27 -22.36
C ASN A 143 -8.19 7.08 -21.13
N ILE A 144 -7.69 7.47 -19.94
CA ILE A 144 -8.41 7.47 -18.68
C ILE A 144 -8.36 8.85 -18.02
N SER A 145 -9.22 9.09 -17.04
CA SER A 145 -9.17 10.31 -16.25
C SER A 145 -8.01 10.30 -15.24
N GLU A 146 -7.52 11.48 -14.87
CA GLU A 146 -6.52 11.62 -13.82
C GLU A 146 -7.05 11.11 -12.47
N SER A 147 -8.34 11.33 -12.17
CA SER A 147 -8.98 10.83 -10.95
C SER A 147 -8.97 9.30 -10.87
N GLU A 148 -9.21 8.60 -11.97
CA GLU A 148 -9.13 7.14 -12.03
C GLU A 148 -7.69 6.65 -11.87
N PHE A 149 -6.74 7.33 -12.50
CA PHE A 149 -5.32 7.04 -12.31
C PHE A 149 -4.88 7.18 -10.87
N LEU A 150 -5.19 8.31 -10.22
CA LEU A 150 -4.82 8.59 -8.83
C LEU A 150 -5.50 7.63 -7.84
N ALA A 151 -6.75 7.22 -8.12
CA ALA A 151 -7.45 6.23 -7.31
C ALA A 151 -6.76 4.86 -7.32
N LEU A 152 -6.17 4.45 -8.44
CA LEU A 152 -5.40 3.21 -8.56
C LEU A 152 -3.95 3.33 -8.08
N ASN A 153 -3.38 4.52 -8.14
CA ASN A 153 -1.97 4.79 -7.85
C ASN A 153 -1.76 5.84 -6.74
N PRO A 154 -2.40 5.70 -5.58
CA PRO A 154 -2.33 6.71 -4.51
C PRO A 154 -0.95 6.81 -3.84
N ALA A 155 -0.01 5.94 -4.20
CA ALA A 155 1.37 5.98 -3.72
C ALA A 155 2.19 7.15 -4.29
N TYR A 156 1.77 7.69 -5.44
CA TYR A 156 2.49 8.76 -6.14
C TYR A 156 1.95 10.12 -5.69
N SER A 157 2.82 10.92 -5.08
CA SER A 157 2.48 12.27 -4.55
C SER A 157 2.86 13.39 -5.51
N ALA A 158 3.55 13.08 -6.60
CA ALA A 158 4.03 14.04 -7.58
C ALA A 158 3.36 13.84 -8.93
N PRO A 159 3.33 14.88 -9.77
CA PRO A 159 2.79 14.77 -11.12
C PRO A 159 3.64 13.90 -12.06
N VAL A 160 4.75 13.33 -11.56
CA VAL A 160 5.72 12.53 -12.33
C VAL A 160 5.86 11.14 -11.73
N PHE A 161 5.70 10.12 -12.57
CA PHE A 161 6.07 8.75 -12.26
C PHE A 161 7.55 8.52 -12.61
N ILE A 162 8.34 8.10 -11.62
CA ILE A 162 9.75 7.72 -11.81
C ILE A 162 9.83 6.20 -11.70
N PRO A 163 10.18 5.48 -12.78
CA PRO A 163 10.27 4.02 -12.77
C PRO A 163 11.40 3.54 -11.86
N LYS A 164 11.11 2.48 -11.12
CA LYS A 164 12.07 1.68 -10.35
C LYS A 164 11.64 0.22 -10.41
N ASN A 165 12.56 -0.71 -10.19
CA ASN A 165 12.31 -2.16 -10.32
C ASN A 165 11.13 -2.69 -9.51
N ASN A 166 10.82 -2.08 -8.37
CA ASN A 166 9.74 -2.46 -7.46
C ASN A 166 8.47 -1.60 -7.57
N ARG A 167 8.45 -0.61 -8.47
CA ARG A 167 7.30 0.27 -8.69
C ARG A 167 6.57 -0.13 -9.95
N LYS A 168 5.30 -0.43 -9.80
CA LYS A 168 4.40 -0.77 -10.92
C LYS A 168 3.36 0.32 -11.08
N LEU A 169 2.98 0.56 -12.31
CA LEU A 169 1.87 1.42 -12.66
C LEU A 169 0.61 0.57 -12.77
N LEU A 170 -0.44 0.92 -12.05
CA LEU A 170 -1.71 0.23 -12.13
C LEU A 170 -2.66 0.96 -13.07
N LEU A 171 -3.17 0.27 -14.06
CA LEU A 171 -4.17 0.79 -15.00
C LEU A 171 -5.38 -0.13 -15.07
N PRO A 172 -6.59 0.39 -15.36
CA PRO A 172 -7.74 -0.45 -15.65
C PRO A 172 -7.39 -1.49 -16.73
N VAL A 173 -7.86 -2.72 -16.57
CA VAL A 173 -7.59 -3.80 -17.55
C VAL A 173 -7.98 -3.38 -18.97
N THR A 174 -9.07 -2.63 -19.12
CA THR A 174 -9.56 -2.12 -20.40
C THR A 174 -8.63 -1.08 -21.05
N ALA A 175 -7.86 -0.35 -20.24
CA ALA A 175 -6.96 0.71 -20.71
C ALA A 175 -5.51 0.24 -20.91
N ALA A 176 -5.11 -0.86 -20.23
CA ALA A 176 -3.72 -1.32 -20.23
C ALA A 176 -3.16 -1.61 -21.63
N ALA A 177 -3.90 -2.30 -22.49
CA ALA A 177 -3.46 -2.62 -23.86
C ALA A 177 -3.30 -1.36 -24.73
N THR A 178 -4.21 -0.40 -24.60
CA THR A 178 -4.14 0.90 -25.29
C THR A 178 -2.92 1.68 -24.81
N PHE A 179 -2.69 1.74 -23.51
CA PHE A 179 -1.51 2.37 -22.93
C PHE A 179 -0.21 1.72 -23.46
N GLU A 180 -0.07 0.40 -23.36
CA GLU A 180 1.13 -0.32 -23.80
C GLU A 180 1.46 -0.09 -25.29
N LYS A 181 0.42 -0.02 -26.14
CA LYS A 181 0.58 0.31 -27.58
C LYS A 181 1.04 1.76 -27.76
N ASN A 182 0.37 2.71 -27.11
CA ASN A 182 0.67 4.13 -27.27
C ASN A 182 2.04 4.48 -26.68
N TYR A 183 2.39 3.89 -25.51
CA TYR A 183 3.67 4.11 -24.85
C TYR A 183 4.86 3.66 -25.70
N ARG A 184 4.76 2.50 -26.37
CA ARG A 184 5.82 2.01 -27.29
C ARG A 184 6.09 2.96 -28.46
N ASN A 185 5.07 3.69 -28.90
CA ASN A 185 5.16 4.62 -30.03
C ASN A 185 5.42 6.07 -29.59
N ALA A 186 5.42 6.36 -28.29
CA ALA A 186 5.62 7.70 -27.75
C ALA A 186 7.10 8.10 -27.81
N SER A 187 7.37 9.33 -28.26
CA SER A 187 8.71 9.91 -28.14
C SER A 187 8.97 10.33 -26.67
N PRO A 188 10.22 10.27 -26.20
CA PRO A 188 10.57 10.69 -24.85
C PRO A 188 10.05 12.09 -24.47
N ASP A 189 10.13 13.03 -25.39
CA ASP A 189 9.71 14.43 -25.19
C ASP A 189 8.19 14.59 -24.97
N THR A 190 7.40 13.56 -25.32
CA THR A 190 5.94 13.56 -25.09
C THR A 190 5.54 12.87 -23.79
N LEU A 191 6.48 12.23 -23.10
CA LEU A 191 6.25 11.50 -21.85
C LEU A 191 6.45 12.37 -20.62
N LEU A 192 7.35 13.34 -20.69
CA LEU A 192 7.72 14.18 -19.57
C LEU A 192 7.72 15.64 -19.98
N SER A 193 6.85 16.43 -19.35
CA SER A 193 6.82 17.89 -19.49
C SER A 193 7.63 18.62 -18.40
N TRP A 194 8.29 17.86 -17.52
CA TRP A 194 9.07 18.35 -16.41
C TRP A 194 10.53 17.94 -16.56
N ASP A 195 11.44 18.90 -16.39
CA ASP A 195 12.85 18.60 -16.28
C ASP A 195 13.21 18.21 -14.83
N VAL A 196 13.92 17.08 -14.68
CA VAL A 196 14.43 16.63 -13.39
C VAL A 196 15.86 17.13 -13.27
N TYR A 197 16.06 18.24 -12.55
CA TYR A 197 17.36 18.73 -12.20
C TYR A 197 17.94 17.97 -11.01
N THR A 198 19.11 17.37 -11.17
CA THR A 198 19.86 16.72 -10.10
C THR A 198 21.14 17.50 -9.85
N PRO A 199 21.26 18.25 -8.74
CA PRO A 199 22.48 18.99 -8.43
C PRO A 199 23.63 18.03 -8.12
N PHE A 200 24.84 18.39 -8.54
CA PHE A 200 26.08 17.62 -8.28
C PHE A 200 26.48 17.58 -6.79
N SER A 201 25.99 18.53 -5.99
CA SER A 201 26.24 18.63 -4.55
C SER A 201 25.03 19.24 -3.84
N THR A 202 25.02 19.17 -2.51
CA THR A 202 24.01 19.86 -1.71
C THR A 202 24.05 21.36 -1.99
N THR A 203 22.95 21.90 -2.49
CA THR A 203 22.80 23.31 -2.88
C THR A 203 21.47 23.88 -2.44
N SER A 204 21.33 25.20 -2.41
CA SER A 204 20.06 25.85 -2.03
C SER A 204 19.08 25.90 -3.20
N LEU A 205 17.77 25.97 -2.90
CA LEU A 205 16.75 26.14 -3.94
C LEU A 205 16.94 27.43 -4.75
N SER A 206 17.43 28.51 -4.11
CA SER A 206 17.74 29.75 -4.81
C SER A 206 18.90 29.62 -5.80
N SER A 207 19.91 28.79 -5.47
CA SER A 207 21.00 28.50 -6.40
C SER A 207 20.52 27.66 -7.59
N ILE A 208 19.64 26.67 -7.34
CA ILE A 208 19.01 25.85 -8.39
C ILE A 208 18.19 26.75 -9.32
N ALA A 209 17.35 27.62 -8.76
CA ALA A 209 16.55 28.56 -9.56
C ALA A 209 17.41 29.46 -10.44
N ALA A 210 18.52 29.97 -9.92
CA ALA A 210 19.47 30.77 -10.70
C ALA A 210 20.15 30.00 -11.82
N GLU A 211 20.54 28.73 -11.58
CA GLU A 211 21.16 27.85 -12.58
C GLU A 211 20.19 27.39 -13.68
N THR A 212 18.93 27.18 -13.34
CA THR A 212 17.89 26.68 -14.26
C THR A 212 17.08 27.79 -14.93
N GLY A 213 17.31 29.05 -14.55
CA GLY A 213 16.61 30.20 -15.13
C GLY A 213 15.16 30.36 -14.64
N MET A 214 14.85 29.77 -13.50
CA MET A 214 13.52 29.86 -12.82
C MET A 214 13.48 30.97 -11.79
#